data_7dad5693ecbd728f0978f3814d8f020b
#
_entry.id   7dad5693ecbd728f0978f3814d8f020b
#
_cell.length_a   1.000
_cell.length_b   1.000
_cell.length_c   1.000
_cell.angle_alpha   90.00
_cell.angle_beta   90.00
_cell.angle_gamma   90.00
#
_symmetry.space_group_name_H-M   'P 1'
#
loop_
_entity.id
_entity.type
_entity.pdbx_description
1 polymer ?
#
loop_
_entity_poly.entity_id
_entity_poly.type
_entity_poly.pdbx_seq_one_letter_code
_entity_poly.pdbx_strand_id
1 'polypeptide(L)'
;MGVPRIDGYYGDCDPKNKKNNRTRCSAFLKTKDTNILIDTSPDLRSQLLKNKIDKIDKVFYSHKHADQTHGINDLRVFYLKNKKPLAIYADKMTSKYLLKTFTYCFKKINNGYPVTLKLNRLKKNFFIENGNKKKILVQSIKVKHGDVDCICYVFD
;
A
#
# COMPACT_ATOMS: atom_id res chain seq x y z
N MET A 1 10.94 4.17 -9.33
CA MET A 1 11.11 5.64 -9.15
C MET A 1 10.07 6.37 -9.98
N GLY A 2 9.68 7.61 -9.60
CA GLY A 2 8.85 8.48 -10.44
C GLY A 2 9.61 9.03 -11.64
N VAL A 3 8.91 9.63 -12.61
CA VAL A 3 9.48 10.36 -13.75
C VAL A 3 8.90 11.77 -13.73
N PRO A 4 9.72 12.85 -13.77
CA PRO A 4 11.18 12.81 -13.67
C PRO A 4 11.66 12.30 -12.30
N ARG A 5 12.93 11.96 -12.22
CA ARG A 5 13.61 11.79 -10.93
C ARG A 5 13.66 13.13 -10.18
N ILE A 6 14.06 13.09 -8.91
CA ILE A 6 14.14 14.30 -8.08
C ILE A 6 15.14 15.34 -8.61
N ASP A 7 16.14 14.90 -9.38
CA ASP A 7 17.12 15.74 -10.07
C ASP A 7 16.62 16.27 -11.44
N GLY A 8 15.35 16.04 -11.78
CA GLY A 8 14.74 16.48 -13.03
C GLY A 8 15.03 15.59 -14.25
N TYR A 9 15.73 14.46 -14.07
CA TYR A 9 16.10 13.59 -15.18
C TYR A 9 14.93 12.70 -15.65
N TYR A 10 14.65 12.73 -16.95
CA TYR A 10 13.56 11.99 -17.61
C TYR A 10 13.98 10.66 -18.22
N GLY A 11 15.31 10.34 -18.24
CA GLY A 11 15.81 9.22 -19.04
C GLY A 11 15.59 9.49 -20.53
N ASP A 12 15.15 8.47 -21.26
CA ASP A 12 14.84 8.56 -22.70
C ASP A 12 13.42 9.10 -22.97
N CYS A 13 12.69 9.55 -21.93
CA CYS A 13 11.35 10.09 -22.08
C CYS A 13 11.38 11.56 -22.52
N ASP A 14 10.52 11.96 -23.45
CA ASP A 14 10.35 13.36 -23.85
C ASP A 14 9.75 14.19 -22.68
N PRO A 15 10.47 15.19 -22.13
CA PRO A 15 9.99 16.01 -21.03
C PRO A 15 8.80 16.91 -21.40
N LYS A 16 8.59 17.21 -22.71
CA LYS A 16 7.45 17.99 -23.18
C LYS A 16 6.14 17.20 -23.18
N ASN A 17 6.23 15.87 -23.21
CA ASN A 17 5.05 15.04 -23.15
C ASN A 17 4.59 14.85 -21.69
N LYS A 18 3.49 15.53 -21.33
CA LYS A 18 2.90 15.47 -19.96
C LYS A 18 2.58 14.05 -19.45
N LYS A 19 2.37 13.07 -20.36
CA LYS A 19 2.15 11.67 -20.01
C LYS A 19 3.40 11.00 -19.42
N ASN A 20 4.57 11.58 -19.64
CA ASN A 20 5.83 11.09 -19.05
C ASN A 20 6.05 11.58 -17.62
N ASN A 21 5.19 12.45 -17.09
CA ASN A 21 5.20 12.80 -15.68
C ASN A 21 4.43 11.75 -14.89
N ARG A 22 5.16 10.89 -14.17
CA ARG A 22 4.59 9.75 -13.45
C ARG A 22 5.08 9.74 -12.00
N THR A 23 4.15 9.62 -11.08
CA THR A 23 4.45 9.34 -9.66
C THR A 23 5.03 7.94 -9.51
N ARG A 24 5.56 7.61 -8.34
CA ARG A 24 5.93 6.23 -7.98
C ARG A 24 4.69 5.35 -8.02
N CYS A 25 4.92 4.05 -8.24
CA CYS A 25 3.79 3.14 -8.46
C CYS A 25 2.98 2.87 -7.20
N SER A 26 1.70 2.73 -7.40
CA SER A 26 0.69 2.19 -6.47
C SER A 26 -0.48 1.76 -7.32
N ALA A 27 -1.26 0.80 -6.88
CA ALA A 27 -2.47 0.38 -7.58
C ALA A 27 -3.69 0.46 -6.64
N PHE A 28 -4.82 0.87 -7.19
CA PHE A 28 -6.06 0.96 -6.46
C PHE A 28 -7.15 0.15 -7.16
N LEU A 29 -7.66 -0.88 -6.47
CA LEU A 29 -8.75 -1.71 -6.94
C LEU A 29 -10.03 -1.25 -6.25
N LYS A 30 -10.96 -0.74 -7.04
CA LYS A 30 -12.29 -0.35 -6.58
C LYS A 30 -13.29 -1.40 -7.01
N THR A 31 -13.89 -2.07 -6.05
CA THR A 31 -15.05 -2.93 -6.27
C THR A 31 -16.31 -2.25 -5.72
N LYS A 32 -17.47 -2.83 -5.97
CA LYS A 32 -18.74 -2.31 -5.42
C LYS A 32 -18.70 -2.16 -3.89
N ASP A 33 -18.02 -3.09 -3.20
CA ASP A 33 -18.12 -3.23 -1.75
C ASP A 33 -16.77 -3.13 -1.01
N THR A 34 -15.65 -3.01 -1.74
CA THR A 34 -14.31 -3.00 -1.13
C THR A 34 -13.32 -2.22 -1.97
N ASN A 35 -12.55 -1.38 -1.30
CA ASN A 35 -11.46 -0.61 -1.88
C ASN A 35 -10.14 -1.16 -1.36
N ILE A 36 -9.30 -1.63 -2.27
CA ILE A 36 -8.01 -2.24 -1.97
C ILE A 36 -6.91 -1.37 -2.56
N LEU A 37 -5.95 -0.98 -1.72
CA LEU A 37 -4.73 -0.30 -2.14
C LEU A 37 -3.59 -1.32 -2.18
N ILE A 38 -2.80 -1.31 -3.25
CA ILE A 38 -1.55 -2.05 -3.35
C ILE A 38 -0.42 -1.05 -3.30
N ASP A 39 0.43 -1.22 -2.30
CA ASP A 39 1.55 -0.36 -1.95
C ASP A 39 1.18 1.09 -1.56
N THR A 40 2.01 1.68 -0.74
CA THR A 40 1.91 3.07 -0.29
C THR A 40 3.15 3.83 -0.70
N SER A 41 3.17 4.32 -1.93
CA SER A 41 4.31 5.10 -2.40
C SER A 41 4.46 6.40 -1.60
N PRO A 42 5.63 7.04 -1.57
CA PRO A 42 5.81 8.37 -1.00
C PRO A 42 4.88 9.43 -1.62
N ASP A 43 4.35 9.17 -2.81
CA ASP A 43 3.42 10.05 -3.52
C ASP A 43 1.94 9.78 -3.17
N LEU A 44 1.66 8.88 -2.20
CA LEU A 44 0.32 8.39 -1.88
C LEU A 44 -0.69 9.52 -1.66
N ARG A 45 -0.32 10.54 -0.88
CA ARG A 45 -1.20 11.68 -0.63
C ARG A 45 -1.68 12.34 -1.92
N SER A 46 -0.76 12.65 -2.82
CA SER A 46 -1.06 13.28 -4.11
C SER A 46 -1.90 12.36 -5.00
N GLN A 47 -1.59 11.07 -5.01
CA GLN A 47 -2.32 10.06 -5.76
C GLN A 47 -3.77 9.94 -5.31
N LEU A 48 -4.02 9.85 -4.00
CA LEU A 48 -5.38 9.75 -3.46
C LEU A 48 -6.20 11.01 -3.70
N LEU A 49 -5.61 12.18 -3.47
CA LEU A 49 -6.29 13.48 -3.70
C LEU A 49 -6.64 13.68 -5.17
N LYS A 50 -5.70 13.44 -6.09
CA LYS A 50 -5.91 13.57 -7.53
C LYS A 50 -7.04 12.67 -8.03
N ASN A 51 -7.14 11.45 -7.50
CA ASN A 51 -8.14 10.46 -7.91
C ASN A 51 -9.40 10.49 -7.04
N LYS A 52 -9.53 11.45 -6.10
CA LYS A 52 -10.68 11.60 -5.19
C LYS A 52 -10.99 10.31 -4.41
N ILE A 53 -9.92 9.59 -3.99
CA ILE A 53 -10.03 8.37 -3.20
C ILE A 53 -10.06 8.76 -1.72
N ASP A 54 -11.20 8.59 -1.09
CA ASP A 54 -11.47 8.98 0.30
C ASP A 54 -11.74 7.78 1.24
N LYS A 55 -11.74 6.56 0.68
CA LYS A 55 -11.95 5.32 1.41
C LYS A 55 -10.98 4.23 0.94
N ILE A 56 -10.30 3.61 1.90
CA ILE A 56 -9.50 2.39 1.72
C ILE A 56 -9.92 1.40 2.81
N ASP A 57 -10.21 0.16 2.42
CA ASP A 57 -10.64 -0.88 3.34
C ASP A 57 -9.49 -1.83 3.69
N LYS A 58 -8.55 -2.06 2.76
CA LYS A 58 -7.40 -2.95 2.94
C LYS A 58 -6.21 -2.46 2.16
N VAL A 59 -5.01 -2.74 2.66
CA VAL A 59 -3.74 -2.44 1.99
C VAL A 59 -2.91 -3.71 1.85
N PHE A 60 -2.38 -3.93 0.67
CA PHE A 60 -1.48 -5.04 0.36
C PHE A 60 -0.12 -4.49 -0.06
N TYR A 61 0.95 -5.04 0.49
CA TYR A 61 2.31 -4.65 0.12
C TYR A 61 2.94 -5.72 -0.77
N SER A 62 3.47 -5.28 -1.91
CA SER A 62 4.21 -6.14 -2.82
C SER A 62 5.58 -6.52 -2.25
N HIS A 63 6.33 -5.57 -1.72
CA HIS A 63 7.63 -5.77 -1.10
C HIS A 63 8.07 -4.56 -0.26
N LYS A 64 9.27 -4.65 0.34
CA LYS A 64 9.74 -3.71 1.37
C LYS A 64 10.41 -2.42 0.88
N HIS A 65 10.60 -2.22 -0.43
CA HIS A 65 11.31 -1.03 -0.91
C HIS A 65 10.60 0.27 -0.54
N ALA A 66 11.38 1.34 -0.42
CA ALA A 66 10.91 2.63 0.05
C ALA A 66 9.83 3.25 -0.84
N ASP A 67 9.96 3.08 -2.15
CA ASP A 67 8.99 3.57 -3.12
C ASP A 67 7.64 2.82 -3.08
N GLN A 68 7.56 1.70 -2.35
CA GLN A 68 6.34 0.95 -2.10
C GLN A 68 5.77 1.17 -0.69
N THR A 69 6.59 1.62 0.28
CA THR A 69 6.20 1.56 1.70
C THR A 69 6.15 2.91 2.39
N HIS A 70 6.87 3.94 1.94
CA HIS A 70 7.08 5.16 2.72
C HIS A 70 5.92 6.17 2.74
N GLY A 71 4.83 5.92 2.02
CA GLY A 71 3.56 6.64 2.17
C GLY A 71 2.63 6.08 3.26
N ILE A 72 3.10 5.08 4.03
CA ILE A 72 2.31 4.38 5.05
C ILE A 72 1.71 5.33 6.10
N ASN A 73 2.36 6.45 6.39
CA ASN A 73 1.93 7.42 7.39
C ASN A 73 0.61 8.10 7.03
N ASP A 74 0.33 8.29 5.74
CA ASP A 74 -0.89 8.91 5.25
C ASP A 74 -2.13 8.03 5.49
N LEU A 75 -1.93 6.73 5.75
CA LEU A 75 -3.01 5.80 6.08
C LEU A 75 -3.71 6.11 7.40
N ARG A 76 -3.08 6.91 8.28
CA ARG A 76 -3.66 7.31 9.58
C ARG A 76 -5.04 7.95 9.44
N VAL A 77 -5.30 8.69 8.36
CA VAL A 77 -6.58 9.34 8.14
C VAL A 77 -7.75 8.35 8.11
N PHE A 78 -7.53 7.13 7.60
CA PHE A 78 -8.57 6.10 7.53
C PHE A 78 -8.89 5.53 8.92
N TYR A 79 -7.91 5.44 9.83
CA TYR A 79 -8.17 5.15 11.24
C TYR A 79 -8.98 6.28 11.89
N LEU A 80 -8.63 7.54 11.65
CA LEU A 80 -9.34 8.68 12.25
C LEU A 80 -10.82 8.72 11.82
N LYS A 81 -11.10 8.37 10.55
CA LYS A 81 -12.47 8.27 10.02
C LYS A 81 -13.24 7.07 10.60
N ASN A 82 -12.62 5.90 10.62
CA ASN A 82 -13.32 4.64 10.88
C ASN A 82 -13.22 4.18 12.34
N LYS A 83 -12.33 4.79 13.15
CA LYS A 83 -12.01 4.39 14.54
C LYS A 83 -11.59 2.92 14.68
N LYS A 84 -11.08 2.34 13.58
CA LYS A 84 -10.61 0.96 13.51
C LYS A 84 -9.26 0.92 12.80
N PRO A 85 -8.28 0.12 13.29
CA PRO A 85 -7.02 -0.07 12.58
C PRO A 85 -7.26 -0.62 11.17
N LEU A 86 -6.60 0.01 10.19
CA LEU A 86 -6.68 -0.42 8.79
C LEU A 86 -5.91 -1.75 8.60
N ALA A 87 -6.54 -2.70 7.92
CA ALA A 87 -5.95 -4.02 7.67
C ALA A 87 -4.83 -3.95 6.63
N ILE A 88 -3.63 -4.41 7.01
CA ILE A 88 -2.43 -4.47 6.19
C ILE A 88 -2.09 -5.93 5.94
N TYR A 89 -1.72 -6.27 4.71
CA TYR A 89 -1.28 -7.60 4.29
C TYR A 89 0.11 -7.50 3.67
N ALA A 90 1.03 -8.30 4.16
CA ALA A 90 2.41 -8.34 3.66
C ALA A 90 3.05 -9.72 3.91
N ASP A 91 4.04 -10.09 3.13
CA ASP A 91 4.85 -11.27 3.36
C ASP A 91 5.70 -11.14 4.63
N LYS A 92 6.37 -12.20 5.03
CA LYS A 92 7.17 -12.24 6.28
C LYS A 92 8.28 -11.20 6.30
N MET A 93 8.97 -11.00 5.17
CA MET A 93 10.10 -10.07 5.08
C MET A 93 9.63 -8.61 5.15
N THR A 94 8.64 -8.27 4.34
CA THR A 94 8.02 -6.93 4.32
C THR A 94 7.36 -6.62 5.66
N SER A 95 6.67 -7.58 6.27
CA SER A 95 6.07 -7.44 7.60
C SER A 95 7.10 -7.10 8.67
N LYS A 96 8.24 -7.80 8.69
CA LYS A 96 9.35 -7.53 9.63
C LYS A 96 9.90 -6.11 9.44
N TYR A 97 10.07 -5.69 8.18
CA TYR A 97 10.52 -4.35 7.84
C TYR A 97 9.52 -3.28 8.33
N LEU A 98 8.23 -3.41 8.00
CA LEU A 98 7.19 -2.46 8.39
C LEU A 98 7.08 -2.33 9.90
N LEU A 99 7.09 -3.44 10.64
CA LEU A 99 7.02 -3.44 12.11
C LEU A 99 8.24 -2.79 12.75
N LYS A 100 9.42 -2.92 12.16
CA LYS A 100 10.65 -2.30 12.66
C LYS A 100 10.69 -0.79 12.35
N THR A 101 10.41 -0.42 11.10
CA THR A 101 10.58 0.96 10.61
C THR A 101 9.44 1.87 11.05
N PHE A 102 8.20 1.35 11.07
CA PHE A 102 6.98 2.11 11.36
C PHE A 102 6.26 1.57 12.61
N THR A 103 7.04 1.20 13.63
CA THR A 103 6.55 0.57 14.88
C THR A 103 5.32 1.29 15.45
N TYR A 104 5.32 2.62 15.46
CA TYR A 104 4.26 3.45 16.01
C TYR A 104 2.91 3.33 15.29
N CYS A 105 2.89 2.86 14.04
CA CYS A 105 1.64 2.58 13.33
C CYS A 105 0.96 1.30 13.85
N PHE A 106 1.75 0.34 14.36
CA PHE A 106 1.31 -1.03 14.68
C PHE A 106 1.26 -1.33 16.17
N LYS A 107 1.97 -0.56 17.00
CA LYS A 107 2.05 -0.77 18.45
C LYS A 107 1.78 0.52 19.19
N LYS A 108 1.13 0.40 20.34
CA LYS A 108 0.98 1.52 21.27
C LYS A 108 2.34 1.79 21.91
N ILE A 109 2.88 2.98 21.69
CA ILE A 109 4.18 3.39 22.26
C ILE A 109 3.95 4.22 23.53
N ASN A 110 2.93 5.08 23.51
CA ASN A 110 2.54 5.91 24.63
C ASN A 110 1.02 6.14 24.59
N ASN A 111 0.49 6.87 25.58
CA ASN A 111 -0.95 7.10 25.69
C ASN A 111 -1.52 8.06 24.62
N GLY A 112 -0.67 8.78 23.86
CA GLY A 112 -1.10 9.80 22.90
C GLY A 112 -1.29 9.35 21.46
N TYR A 113 -0.71 8.20 21.06
CA TYR A 113 -0.77 7.75 19.67
C TYR A 113 -1.47 6.39 19.54
N PRO A 114 -2.63 6.33 18.86
CA PRO A 114 -3.37 5.08 18.73
C PRO A 114 -2.69 4.14 17.71
N VAL A 115 -2.93 2.85 17.84
CA VAL A 115 -2.58 1.85 16.82
C VAL A 115 -3.48 2.08 15.61
N THR A 116 -2.90 2.49 14.50
CA THR A 116 -3.64 2.87 13.29
C THR A 116 -3.72 1.76 12.25
N LEU A 117 -2.81 0.79 12.31
CA LEU A 117 -2.69 -0.29 11.35
C LEU A 117 -2.69 -1.65 12.05
N LYS A 118 -3.33 -2.65 11.43
CA LYS A 118 -3.35 -4.04 11.87
C LYS A 118 -2.70 -4.91 10.81
N LEU A 119 -1.55 -5.48 11.12
CA LEU A 119 -0.85 -6.39 10.23
C LEU A 119 -1.50 -7.77 10.24
N ASN A 120 -1.80 -8.29 9.07
CA ASN A 120 -2.29 -9.63 8.83
C ASN A 120 -1.24 -10.43 8.06
N ARG A 121 -1.03 -11.69 8.48
CA ARG A 121 -0.09 -12.57 7.81
C ARG A 121 -0.61 -12.96 6.43
N LEU A 122 0.23 -12.79 5.41
CA LEU A 122 -0.04 -13.26 4.08
C LEU A 122 0.05 -14.79 4.02
N LYS A 123 -0.92 -15.42 3.35
CA LYS A 123 -0.93 -16.85 3.00
C LYS A 123 -0.96 -16.97 1.48
N LYS A 124 -0.59 -18.13 0.93
CA LYS A 124 -0.61 -18.38 -0.51
C LYS A 124 -2.01 -18.15 -1.11
N ASN A 125 -3.03 -18.74 -0.47
CA ASN A 125 -4.44 -18.54 -0.80
C ASN A 125 -5.19 -18.24 0.48
N PHE A 126 -6.04 -17.23 0.48
CA PHE A 126 -6.87 -16.87 1.63
C PHE A 126 -8.05 -16.01 1.18
N PHE A 127 -9.05 -15.93 2.03
CA PHE A 127 -10.21 -15.07 1.78
C PHE A 127 -10.10 -13.79 2.60
N ILE A 128 -10.52 -12.69 1.99
CA ILE A 128 -10.80 -11.43 2.67
C ILE A 128 -12.30 -11.16 2.56
N GLU A 129 -12.87 -10.54 3.59
CA GLU A 129 -14.26 -10.11 3.55
C GLU A 129 -14.36 -8.72 2.92
N ASN A 130 -15.33 -8.54 2.05
CA ASN A 130 -15.74 -7.23 1.55
C ASN A 130 -16.75 -6.55 2.49
N GLY A 131 -17.22 -5.35 2.13
CA GLY A 131 -18.17 -4.56 2.92
C GLY A 131 -19.51 -5.28 3.18
N ASN A 132 -19.91 -6.20 2.33
CA ASN A 132 -21.15 -6.99 2.41
C ASN A 132 -20.90 -8.42 2.98
N LYS A 133 -19.76 -8.64 3.63
CA LYS A 133 -19.33 -9.94 4.19
C LYS A 133 -19.18 -11.07 3.14
N LYS A 134 -19.21 -10.75 1.85
CA LYS A 134 -18.83 -11.70 0.81
C LYS A 134 -17.33 -11.92 0.83
N LYS A 135 -16.92 -13.14 0.51
CA LYS A 135 -15.51 -13.52 0.48
C LYS A 135 -14.92 -13.21 -0.91
N ILE A 136 -13.75 -12.59 -0.92
CA ILE A 136 -12.91 -12.42 -2.11
C ILE A 136 -11.72 -13.34 -1.91
N LEU A 137 -11.48 -14.25 -2.86
CA LEU A 137 -10.29 -15.09 -2.86
C LEU A 137 -9.08 -14.22 -3.22
N VAL A 138 -8.03 -14.30 -2.42
CA VAL A 138 -6.75 -13.65 -2.70
C VAL A 138 -5.70 -14.73 -2.86
N GLN A 139 -5.03 -14.73 -4.00
CA GLN A 139 -3.87 -15.56 -4.25
C GLN A 139 -2.62 -14.67 -4.24
N SER A 140 -1.59 -15.10 -3.53
CA SER A 140 -0.29 -14.42 -3.49
C SER A 140 0.76 -15.26 -4.19
N ILE A 141 1.39 -14.68 -5.19
CA ILE A 141 2.40 -15.33 -6.02
C ILE A 141 3.72 -14.61 -5.81
N LYS A 142 4.72 -15.36 -5.33
CA LYS A 142 6.06 -14.83 -5.12
C LYS A 142 6.83 -14.81 -6.43
N VAL A 143 7.43 -13.65 -6.75
CA VAL A 143 8.29 -13.45 -7.92
C VAL A 143 9.61 -12.80 -7.50
N LYS A 144 10.66 -12.99 -8.28
CA LYS A 144 11.95 -12.36 -8.04
C LYS A 144 11.93 -10.90 -8.49
N HIS A 145 12.54 -10.01 -7.68
CA HIS A 145 12.74 -8.60 -7.97
C HIS A 145 14.13 -8.18 -7.45
N GLY A 146 15.15 -8.39 -8.27
CA GLY A 146 16.55 -8.25 -7.82
C GLY A 146 16.84 -9.17 -6.64
N ASP A 147 17.36 -8.59 -5.56
CA ASP A 147 17.73 -9.31 -4.32
C ASP A 147 16.55 -9.52 -3.35
N VAL A 148 15.36 -9.04 -3.70
CA VAL A 148 14.18 -9.20 -2.86
C VAL A 148 13.10 -10.01 -3.58
N ASP A 149 12.25 -10.65 -2.78
CA ASP A 149 11.02 -11.24 -3.29
C ASP A 149 9.94 -10.15 -3.36
N CYS A 150 9.16 -10.19 -4.43
CA CYS A 150 7.98 -9.33 -4.64
C CYS A 150 6.74 -10.22 -4.72
N ILE A 151 5.62 -9.75 -4.21
CA ILE A 151 4.36 -10.48 -4.23
C ILE A 151 3.43 -9.88 -5.29
N CYS A 152 3.01 -10.72 -6.22
CA CYS A 152 1.89 -10.45 -7.11
C CYS A 152 0.60 -10.97 -6.48
N TYR A 153 -0.49 -10.26 -6.68
CA TYR A 153 -1.80 -10.59 -6.12
C TYR A 153 -2.81 -10.85 -7.24
N VAL A 154 -3.61 -11.92 -7.07
CA VAL A 154 -4.82 -12.17 -7.86
C VAL A 154 -6.00 -12.08 -6.91
N PHE A 155 -7.03 -11.34 -7.31
CA PHE A 155 -8.29 -11.17 -6.57
C PHE A 155 -9.43 -11.73 -7.42
N ASP A 156 -10.19 -12.69 -6.84
CA ASP A 156 -11.30 -13.40 -7.50
C ASP A 156 -12.56 -13.39 -6.61
#